data_a9a1952f10be11acd8f3cf8740054007
#
_entry.id   a9a1952f10be11acd8f3cf8740054007
#
_cell.length_a   1.000
_cell.length_b   1.000
_cell.length_c   1.000
_cell.angle_alpha   90.00
_cell.angle_beta   90.00
_cell.angle_gamma   90.00
#
_symmetry.space_group_name_H-M   'P 1'
#
loop_
_entity.id
_entity.type
_entity.pdbx_description
1 polymer ?
#
loop_
_entity_poly.entity_id
_entity_poly.type
_entity_poly.pdbx_seq_one_letter_code
_entity_poly.pdbx_strand_id
1 'polypeptide(L)'
;MKRLTRLTWAAVLSCALALAGVGLAACAPASPKPTGPCADFTKYGTFTDASVSLASTFTGAEAERLEESLAAFESCTGIDVVHTGSDSMEAQLLSDPQTDLAIVPQSGLVADLVNKGALRALPNSVNANIELGWERSWAEAGTYNGVPYAAPLMASVKSFVWFSPTAFDRLGYEIPTTWADLESLSAQVVKDHPDGSVTPWCLGVSDGDSTGWPVTDWLEDILLFKQGPGVYDLWASHTVPLDAPAAVTALGALDSLVMADGRLPGGRKAAAQTTVEQAGEQLVDGSCLMLHASSSMEGMFPAGTVITDVDGKDGVTVTATGVSTASPAPQTASASTSSTTVSAFLLPSVEADTSPVLVGGDSLVAFQSSEAITAVMDYLTSATWAQIRTALGGVATANRGVKAADIPSDVNRRATELLQSRQTLIRMDASDSMPPAVGTQALWSSLASWASGELSAKAALAQAEAAWPK
;
A
#
# COMPACT_ATOMS: atom_id res chain seq x y z
N MET A 1 26.17 -32.37 67.88
CA MET A 1 26.54 -33.71 68.40
C MET A 1 26.88 -34.57 67.22
N LYS A 2 28.18 -34.79 67.01
CA LYS A 2 28.88 -36.10 66.96
C LYS A 2 28.36 -37.02 65.85
N ARG A 3 29.15 -37.60 64.95
CA ARG A 3 30.56 -37.91 64.65
C ARG A 3 30.60 -38.50 63.25
N LEU A 4 31.47 -38.14 62.38
CA LEU A 4 32.75 -38.76 61.98
C LEU A 4 32.86 -40.30 62.06
N THR A 5 33.14 -40.89 60.87
CA THR A 5 34.23 -41.89 60.68
C THR A 5 34.26 -42.27 59.19
N ARG A 6 35.24 -42.13 58.59
CA ARG A 6 36.53 -42.52 57.97
C ARG A 6 36.67 -44.07 57.72
N LEU A 7 37.35 -44.31 56.65
CA LEU A 7 38.30 -45.39 56.21
C LEU A 7 37.75 -46.30 55.11
N THR A 8 38.52 -46.77 54.18
CA THR A 8 39.85 -46.65 53.58
C THR A 8 39.95 -47.71 52.47
N TRP A 9 40.66 -47.39 51.37
CA TRP A 9 41.53 -48.19 50.52
C TRP A 9 41.14 -49.62 50.06
N ALA A 10 41.16 -49.80 48.74
CA ALA A 10 42.16 -50.69 48.06
C ALA A 10 42.08 -50.60 46.55
N ALA A 11 43.24 -50.46 45.96
CA ALA A 11 43.48 -50.43 44.52
C ALA A 11 43.53 -51.88 43.96
N VAL A 12 43.02 -52.08 42.72
CA VAL A 12 43.53 -53.13 41.82
C VAL A 12 43.52 -52.57 40.38
N LEU A 13 44.72 -52.56 39.81
CA LEU A 13 44.98 -52.34 38.39
C LEU A 13 44.37 -53.47 37.58
N SER A 14 43.69 -53.16 36.46
CA SER A 14 43.56 -54.05 35.32
C SER A 14 43.49 -53.21 34.04
N CYS A 15 44.52 -53.28 33.23
CA CYS A 15 44.57 -52.83 31.86
C CYS A 15 43.54 -53.58 30.99
N ALA A 16 42.71 -52.83 30.28
CA ALA A 16 42.07 -53.35 29.08
C ALA A 16 42.02 -52.23 28.03
N LEU A 17 42.71 -52.45 26.93
CA LEU A 17 42.67 -51.64 25.70
C LEU A 17 41.23 -51.53 25.24
N ALA A 18 40.69 -50.31 25.13
CA ALA A 18 39.53 -50.00 24.33
C ALA A 18 39.96 -49.07 23.20
N LEU A 19 39.85 -49.58 22.00
CA LEU A 19 40.08 -48.85 20.75
C LEU A 19 39.26 -47.56 20.71
N ALA A 20 39.96 -46.46 20.50
CA ALA A 20 39.34 -45.19 20.13
C ALA A 20 38.77 -45.27 18.74
N GLY A 21 37.45 -45.47 18.64
CA GLY A 21 36.66 -45.20 17.44
C GLY A 21 36.51 -43.71 17.29
N VAL A 22 37.43 -43.04 16.59
CA VAL A 22 37.24 -41.68 16.11
C VAL A 22 36.18 -41.76 15.05
N GLY A 23 34.94 -41.43 15.41
CA GLY A 23 33.86 -41.14 14.47
C GLY A 23 34.25 -39.95 13.60
N LEU A 24 34.72 -40.19 12.41
CA LEU A 24 34.73 -39.22 11.33
C LEU A 24 33.27 -38.83 11.08
N ALA A 25 32.84 -37.72 11.71
CA ALA A 25 31.70 -36.96 11.24
C ALA A 25 32.07 -36.49 9.84
N ALA A 26 31.66 -37.23 8.82
CA ALA A 26 31.76 -36.84 7.44
C ALA A 26 30.95 -35.53 7.32
N CYS A 27 31.65 -34.39 7.24
CA CYS A 27 31.07 -33.18 6.70
C CYS A 27 30.61 -33.53 5.29
N ALA A 28 29.33 -33.79 5.12
CA ALA A 28 28.74 -33.87 3.78
C ALA A 28 29.09 -32.52 3.11
N PRO A 29 29.69 -32.50 1.93
CA PRO A 29 29.94 -31.28 1.21
C PRO A 29 28.59 -30.55 1.07
N ALA A 30 28.52 -29.28 1.47
CA ALA A 30 27.35 -28.46 1.20
C ALA A 30 27.06 -28.57 -0.30
N SER A 31 25.83 -28.93 -0.65
CA SER A 31 25.43 -28.98 -2.05
C SER A 31 25.80 -27.65 -2.70
N PRO A 32 26.44 -27.66 -3.88
CA PRO A 32 26.82 -26.42 -4.55
C PRO A 32 25.55 -25.58 -4.73
N LYS A 33 25.62 -24.28 -4.35
CA LYS A 33 24.51 -23.38 -4.62
C LYS A 33 24.21 -23.40 -6.11
N PRO A 34 22.93 -23.47 -6.49
CA PRO A 34 22.53 -23.35 -7.88
C PRO A 34 23.17 -22.09 -8.49
N THR A 35 23.63 -22.20 -9.73
CA THR A 35 24.23 -21.09 -10.48
C THR A 35 23.44 -20.88 -11.77
N GLY A 36 23.35 -19.62 -12.22
CA GLY A 36 22.59 -19.25 -13.42
C GLY A 36 21.37 -18.39 -13.12
N PRO A 37 20.67 -17.91 -14.16
CA PRO A 37 19.57 -16.97 -14.02
C PRO A 37 18.40 -17.48 -13.17
N CYS A 38 18.24 -18.80 -13.08
CA CYS A 38 17.15 -19.41 -12.28
C CYS A 38 17.60 -19.86 -10.88
N ALA A 39 18.79 -19.51 -10.43
CA ALA A 39 19.33 -19.98 -9.14
C ALA A 39 18.39 -19.67 -7.95
N ASP A 40 17.81 -18.47 -7.91
CA ASP A 40 16.95 -17.99 -6.84
C ASP A 40 15.53 -18.58 -6.91
N PHE A 41 15.16 -19.17 -8.05
CA PHE A 41 13.82 -19.73 -8.29
C PHE A 41 13.76 -21.25 -8.10
N THR A 42 14.89 -21.95 -7.96
CA THR A 42 14.95 -23.42 -7.83
C THR A 42 14.14 -23.96 -6.66
N LYS A 43 13.96 -23.18 -5.60
CA LYS A 43 13.18 -23.56 -4.41
C LYS A 43 11.68 -23.71 -4.68
N TYR A 44 11.17 -23.12 -5.76
CA TYR A 44 9.75 -23.18 -6.12
C TYR A 44 9.38 -24.42 -6.96
N GLY A 45 10.39 -25.18 -7.40
CA GLY A 45 10.19 -26.36 -8.24
C GLY A 45 10.19 -26.03 -9.73
N THR A 46 9.92 -27.06 -10.54
CA THR A 46 9.75 -26.93 -12.00
C THR A 46 8.49 -27.67 -12.41
N PHE A 47 7.67 -27.03 -13.21
CA PHE A 47 6.37 -27.50 -13.63
C PHE A 47 6.31 -27.61 -15.16
N THR A 48 5.42 -28.47 -15.64
CA THR A 48 5.14 -28.62 -17.06
C THR A 48 3.66 -28.40 -17.26
N ASP A 49 3.31 -27.53 -18.21
CA ASP A 49 1.92 -27.18 -18.55
C ASP A 49 1.06 -26.74 -17.32
N ALA A 50 1.67 -26.04 -16.36
CA ALA A 50 0.98 -25.53 -15.20
C ALA A 50 0.55 -24.06 -15.47
N SER A 51 -0.71 -23.75 -15.18
CA SER A 51 -1.24 -22.39 -15.23
C SER A 51 -1.95 -22.06 -13.93
N VAL A 52 -1.80 -20.82 -13.46
CA VAL A 52 -2.44 -20.28 -12.25
C VAL A 52 -3.09 -18.95 -12.60
N SER A 53 -4.41 -18.86 -12.43
CA SER A 53 -5.14 -17.62 -12.64
C SER A 53 -5.03 -16.68 -11.43
N LEU A 54 -4.77 -15.39 -11.70
CA LEU A 54 -4.61 -14.35 -10.69
C LEU A 54 -5.51 -13.15 -11.05
N ALA A 55 -6.49 -12.86 -10.20
CA ALA A 55 -7.34 -11.68 -10.35
C ALA A 55 -6.84 -10.51 -9.51
N SER A 56 -7.05 -9.28 -9.98
CA SER A 56 -6.82 -8.06 -9.22
C SER A 56 -7.67 -6.90 -9.75
N THR A 57 -7.58 -5.74 -9.11
CA THR A 57 -8.09 -4.47 -9.65
C THR A 57 -7.10 -3.79 -10.59
N PHE A 58 -5.88 -4.29 -10.73
CA PHE A 58 -4.80 -3.64 -11.48
C PHE A 58 -5.07 -3.70 -12.98
N THR A 59 -5.01 -2.54 -13.61
CA THR A 59 -5.16 -2.35 -15.07
C THR A 59 -4.02 -1.50 -15.61
N GLY A 60 -3.88 -1.43 -16.93
CA GLY A 60 -2.88 -0.57 -17.58
C GLY A 60 -1.45 -0.79 -17.06
N ALA A 61 -0.75 0.30 -16.76
CA ALA A 61 0.64 0.25 -16.33
C ALA A 61 0.89 -0.49 -14.99
N GLU A 62 -0.10 -0.57 -14.13
CA GLU A 62 0.02 -1.32 -12.89
C GLU A 62 -0.03 -2.83 -13.13
N ALA A 63 -0.92 -3.29 -14.01
CA ALA A 63 -0.96 -4.67 -14.47
C ALA A 63 0.34 -5.07 -15.17
N GLU A 64 0.85 -4.22 -16.08
CA GLU A 64 2.12 -4.46 -16.78
C GLU A 64 3.30 -4.65 -15.80
N ARG A 65 3.39 -3.83 -14.73
CA ARG A 65 4.43 -3.99 -13.70
C ARG A 65 4.28 -5.27 -12.89
N LEU A 66 3.04 -5.67 -12.59
CA LEU A 66 2.78 -6.96 -11.93
C LEU A 66 3.27 -8.10 -12.80
N GLU A 67 2.88 -8.14 -14.07
CA GLU A 67 3.26 -9.16 -15.04
C GLU A 67 4.79 -9.19 -15.27
N GLU A 68 5.43 -8.02 -15.40
CA GLU A 68 6.89 -7.92 -15.50
C GLU A 68 7.60 -8.50 -14.27
N SER A 69 7.02 -8.30 -13.07
CA SER A 69 7.57 -8.85 -11.82
C SER A 69 7.50 -10.39 -11.74
N LEU A 70 6.64 -11.02 -12.55
CA LEU A 70 6.45 -12.47 -12.62
C LEU A 70 7.33 -13.15 -13.68
N ALA A 71 7.73 -12.43 -14.73
CA ALA A 71 8.36 -13.00 -15.91
C ALA A 71 9.58 -13.91 -15.65
N ALA A 72 10.45 -13.54 -14.70
CA ALA A 72 11.61 -14.38 -14.34
C ALA A 72 11.20 -15.66 -13.59
N PHE A 73 10.21 -15.57 -12.72
CA PHE A 73 9.65 -16.72 -12.00
C PHE A 73 9.01 -17.71 -12.99
N GLU A 74 8.17 -17.24 -13.89
CA GLU A 74 7.49 -18.05 -14.91
C GLU A 74 8.49 -18.76 -15.81
N SER A 75 9.48 -18.02 -16.33
CA SER A 75 10.55 -18.57 -17.18
C SER A 75 11.34 -19.67 -16.47
N CYS A 76 11.55 -19.57 -15.16
CA CYS A 76 12.36 -20.52 -14.39
C CYS A 76 11.59 -21.69 -13.84
N THR A 77 10.31 -21.52 -13.53
CA THR A 77 9.46 -22.57 -12.94
C THR A 77 8.63 -23.32 -13.98
N GLY A 78 8.32 -22.69 -15.12
CA GLY A 78 7.39 -23.20 -16.12
C GLY A 78 5.92 -23.08 -15.71
N ILE A 79 5.59 -22.26 -14.68
CA ILE A 79 4.22 -21.91 -14.34
C ILE A 79 3.84 -20.66 -15.13
N ASP A 80 2.70 -20.70 -15.83
CA ASP A 80 2.09 -19.55 -16.50
C ASP A 80 1.10 -18.88 -15.54
N VAL A 81 1.35 -17.63 -15.10
CA VAL A 81 0.47 -16.88 -14.21
C VAL A 81 -0.40 -15.95 -15.03
N VAL A 82 -1.64 -16.35 -15.25
CA VAL A 82 -2.59 -15.60 -16.08
C VAL A 82 -3.28 -14.53 -15.25
N HIS A 83 -2.79 -13.29 -15.36
CA HIS A 83 -3.37 -12.15 -14.67
C HIS A 83 -4.62 -11.62 -15.39
N THR A 84 -5.63 -11.22 -14.61
CA THR A 84 -6.84 -10.53 -15.08
C THR A 84 -7.16 -9.39 -14.15
N GLY A 85 -7.06 -8.15 -14.65
CA GLY A 85 -7.42 -6.92 -13.96
C GLY A 85 -8.86 -6.51 -14.27
N SER A 86 -9.62 -6.07 -13.24
CA SER A 86 -11.02 -5.62 -13.41
C SER A 86 -11.47 -4.73 -12.27
N ASP A 87 -12.06 -3.56 -12.58
CA ASP A 87 -12.67 -2.66 -11.60
C ASP A 87 -13.86 -3.31 -10.88
N SER A 88 -14.51 -4.32 -11.48
CA SER A 88 -15.61 -5.07 -10.88
C SER A 88 -15.17 -6.37 -10.19
N MET A 89 -13.87 -6.53 -9.89
CA MET A 89 -13.32 -7.74 -9.27
C MET A 89 -14.01 -8.10 -7.96
N GLU A 90 -14.27 -7.15 -7.06
CA GLU A 90 -14.95 -7.39 -5.78
C GLU A 90 -16.30 -8.08 -5.98
N ALA A 91 -17.14 -7.54 -6.86
CA ALA A 91 -18.46 -8.12 -7.15
C ALA A 91 -18.34 -9.52 -7.76
N GLN A 92 -17.34 -9.77 -8.61
CA GLN A 92 -17.09 -11.07 -9.20
C GLN A 92 -16.67 -12.09 -8.13
N LEU A 93 -15.73 -11.75 -7.26
CA LEU A 93 -15.26 -12.62 -6.18
C LEU A 93 -16.37 -12.95 -5.17
N LEU A 94 -17.27 -12.01 -4.90
CA LEU A 94 -18.39 -12.20 -3.99
C LEU A 94 -19.52 -13.06 -4.58
N SER A 95 -19.67 -13.08 -5.91
CA SER A 95 -20.71 -13.84 -6.60
C SER A 95 -20.29 -15.27 -6.93
N ASP A 96 -19.23 -15.43 -7.73
CA ASP A 96 -18.72 -16.73 -8.20
C ASP A 96 -17.25 -16.59 -8.62
N PRO A 97 -16.28 -16.77 -7.70
CA PRO A 97 -14.87 -16.59 -8.00
C PRO A 97 -14.38 -17.66 -8.99
N GLN A 98 -14.04 -17.24 -10.20
CA GLN A 98 -13.49 -18.08 -11.28
C GLN A 98 -11.96 -17.92 -11.39
N THR A 99 -11.28 -17.78 -10.26
CA THR A 99 -9.83 -17.60 -10.20
C THR A 99 -9.20 -18.48 -9.13
N ASP A 100 -7.92 -18.82 -9.29
CA ASP A 100 -7.17 -19.57 -8.28
C ASP A 100 -6.70 -18.67 -7.14
N LEU A 101 -6.21 -17.47 -7.49
CA LEU A 101 -5.67 -16.46 -6.59
C LEU A 101 -6.31 -15.10 -6.88
N ALA A 102 -6.35 -14.24 -5.88
CA ALA A 102 -6.64 -12.83 -6.08
C ALA A 102 -5.76 -11.93 -5.20
N ILE A 103 -5.44 -10.75 -5.73
CA ILE A 103 -4.87 -9.63 -4.96
C ILE A 103 -6.03 -8.72 -4.61
N VAL A 104 -6.29 -8.56 -3.31
CA VAL A 104 -7.43 -7.80 -2.80
C VAL A 104 -6.94 -6.65 -1.90
N PRO A 105 -7.36 -5.42 -2.14
CA PRO A 105 -6.96 -4.27 -1.33
C PRO A 105 -7.72 -4.18 0.00
N GLN A 106 -8.94 -4.75 0.10
CA GLN A 106 -9.80 -4.58 1.27
C GLN A 106 -9.81 -5.82 2.17
N SER A 107 -9.41 -5.66 3.43
CA SER A 107 -9.49 -6.74 4.43
C SER A 107 -10.94 -7.09 4.81
N GLY A 108 -11.87 -6.16 4.67
CA GLY A 108 -13.31 -6.42 4.83
C GLY A 108 -13.85 -7.43 3.80
N LEU A 109 -13.39 -7.34 2.54
CA LEU A 109 -13.72 -8.33 1.50
C LEU A 109 -13.18 -9.71 1.87
N VAL A 110 -11.96 -9.79 2.41
CA VAL A 110 -11.40 -11.07 2.88
C VAL A 110 -12.28 -11.68 3.97
N ALA A 111 -12.76 -10.88 4.92
CA ALA A 111 -13.66 -11.34 5.98
C ALA A 111 -14.96 -11.96 5.41
N ASP A 112 -15.57 -11.31 4.43
CA ASP A 112 -16.79 -11.81 3.78
C ASP A 112 -16.54 -13.11 3.00
N LEU A 113 -15.43 -13.21 2.27
CA LEU A 113 -15.04 -14.41 1.54
C LEU A 113 -14.74 -15.58 2.50
N VAL A 114 -14.11 -15.33 3.65
CA VAL A 114 -13.92 -16.33 4.71
C VAL A 114 -15.25 -16.80 5.27
N ASN A 115 -16.16 -15.87 5.58
CA ASN A 115 -17.50 -16.22 6.11
C ASN A 115 -18.33 -17.06 5.12
N LYS A 116 -18.14 -16.85 3.81
CA LYS A 116 -18.73 -17.68 2.74
C LYS A 116 -18.04 -19.02 2.56
N GLY A 117 -16.88 -19.26 3.21
CA GLY A 117 -16.08 -20.47 3.02
C GLY A 117 -15.40 -20.56 1.65
N ALA A 118 -15.22 -19.43 0.97
CA ALA A 118 -14.65 -19.38 -0.38
C ALA A 118 -13.12 -19.52 -0.38
N LEU A 119 -12.45 -19.08 0.68
CA LEU A 119 -10.99 -19.03 0.74
C LEU A 119 -10.37 -20.30 1.32
N ARG A 120 -9.13 -20.56 0.91
CA ARG A 120 -8.24 -21.58 1.48
C ARG A 120 -7.31 -20.93 2.49
N ALA A 121 -7.02 -21.66 3.58
CA ALA A 121 -5.99 -21.25 4.54
C ALA A 121 -4.62 -21.17 3.85
N LEU A 122 -3.80 -20.20 4.27
CA LEU A 122 -2.48 -20.00 3.69
C LEU A 122 -1.56 -21.20 3.95
N PRO A 123 -0.73 -21.60 2.96
CA PRO A 123 0.31 -22.60 3.14
C PRO A 123 1.34 -22.21 4.21
N ASN A 124 1.98 -23.19 4.83
CA ASN A 124 3.01 -22.94 5.86
C ASN A 124 4.20 -22.13 5.35
N SER A 125 4.61 -22.32 4.09
CA SER A 125 5.71 -21.56 3.48
C SER A 125 5.36 -20.06 3.35
N VAL A 126 4.13 -19.77 2.97
CA VAL A 126 3.59 -18.40 2.90
C VAL A 126 3.55 -17.76 4.30
N ASN A 127 3.06 -18.49 5.30
CA ASN A 127 3.07 -18.00 6.69
C ASN A 127 4.48 -17.69 7.19
N ALA A 128 5.47 -18.55 6.83
CA ALA A 128 6.87 -18.30 7.17
C ALA A 128 7.41 -17.01 6.51
N ASN A 129 7.04 -16.72 5.27
CA ASN A 129 7.41 -15.47 4.60
C ASN A 129 6.80 -14.25 5.30
N ILE A 130 5.54 -14.35 5.73
CA ILE A 130 4.86 -13.28 6.49
C ILE A 130 5.56 -13.02 7.81
N GLU A 131 5.84 -14.05 8.59
CA GLU A 131 6.54 -13.94 9.89
C GLU A 131 7.94 -13.32 9.75
N LEU A 132 8.67 -13.65 8.68
CA LEU A 132 9.99 -13.10 8.41
C LEU A 132 9.95 -11.65 7.93
N GLY A 133 8.99 -11.33 7.07
CA GLY A 133 8.97 -10.07 6.32
C GLY A 133 8.13 -8.96 6.95
N TRP A 134 7.06 -9.27 7.65
CA TRP A 134 6.05 -8.29 8.04
C TRP A 134 5.94 -8.10 9.55
N GLU A 135 5.48 -6.92 9.96
CA GLU A 135 5.08 -6.71 11.35
C GLU A 135 3.74 -7.43 11.62
N ARG A 136 3.55 -7.79 12.89
CA ARG A 136 2.41 -8.59 13.33
C ARG A 136 1.05 -8.01 12.96
N SER A 137 0.89 -6.70 12.99
CA SER A 137 -0.36 -6.01 12.64
C SER A 137 -0.83 -6.31 11.21
N TRP A 138 0.12 -6.43 10.26
CA TRP A 138 -0.19 -6.80 8.88
C TRP A 138 -0.66 -8.25 8.75
N ALA A 139 -0.04 -9.16 9.48
CA ALA A 139 -0.45 -10.57 9.51
C ALA A 139 -1.83 -10.76 10.17
N GLU A 140 -2.11 -9.97 11.21
CA GLU A 140 -3.40 -10.01 11.93
C GLU A 140 -4.56 -9.55 11.05
N ALA A 141 -4.35 -8.59 10.15
CA ALA A 141 -5.36 -8.12 9.21
C ALA A 141 -5.86 -9.22 8.25
N GLY A 142 -5.02 -10.22 7.94
CA GLY A 142 -5.36 -11.38 7.11
C GLY A 142 -5.78 -12.64 7.88
N THR A 143 -5.91 -12.55 9.22
CA THR A 143 -6.15 -13.71 10.11
C THR A 143 -7.57 -13.68 10.67
N TYR A 144 -8.36 -14.70 10.39
CA TYR A 144 -9.75 -14.81 10.86
C TYR A 144 -9.93 -16.08 11.69
N ASN A 145 -10.49 -15.93 12.89
CA ASN A 145 -10.66 -17.04 13.85
C ASN A 145 -9.37 -17.82 14.12
N GLY A 146 -8.21 -17.12 14.12
CA GLY A 146 -6.90 -17.71 14.35
C GLY A 146 -6.30 -18.47 13.15
N VAL A 147 -6.96 -18.43 11.99
CA VAL A 147 -6.49 -19.03 10.74
C VAL A 147 -6.10 -17.93 9.76
N PRO A 148 -4.87 -17.93 9.21
CA PRO A 148 -4.46 -16.98 8.19
C PRO A 148 -5.04 -17.36 6.83
N TYR A 149 -5.73 -16.41 6.17
CA TYR A 149 -6.35 -16.55 4.85
C TYR A 149 -5.80 -15.57 3.83
N ALA A 150 -5.28 -14.42 4.28
CA ALA A 150 -4.71 -13.41 3.39
C ALA A 150 -3.27 -13.08 3.79
N ALA A 151 -2.40 -13.04 2.79
CA ALA A 151 -1.00 -12.67 2.97
C ALA A 151 -0.79 -11.21 2.54
N PRO A 152 -0.21 -10.33 3.39
CA PRO A 152 0.13 -8.98 2.96
C PRO A 152 1.14 -9.02 1.81
N LEU A 153 0.94 -8.20 0.79
CA LEU A 153 1.69 -8.25 -0.45
C LEU A 153 2.40 -6.93 -0.76
N MET A 154 1.65 -5.85 -0.82
CA MET A 154 2.13 -4.49 -1.03
C MET A 154 1.53 -3.58 0.04
N ALA A 155 2.10 -2.39 0.19
CA ALA A 155 1.61 -1.40 1.12
C ALA A 155 1.81 0.01 0.56
N SER A 156 0.98 0.94 1.00
CA SER A 156 1.08 2.35 0.65
C SER A 156 0.85 3.22 1.88
N VAL A 157 1.48 4.39 1.90
CA VAL A 157 1.16 5.46 2.82
C VAL A 157 0.14 6.35 2.12
N LYS A 158 -1.06 6.52 2.69
CA LYS A 158 -2.15 7.30 2.11
C LYS A 158 -2.03 8.81 2.42
N SER A 159 -1.36 9.17 3.50
CA SER A 159 -1.25 10.54 4.03
C SER A 159 -0.24 11.42 3.29
N PHE A 160 -0.07 11.26 1.98
CA PHE A 160 0.77 12.16 1.19
C PHE A 160 -0.03 13.27 0.50
N VAL A 161 0.62 14.42 0.36
CA VAL A 161 0.18 15.52 -0.50
C VAL A 161 1.21 15.70 -1.61
N TRP A 162 0.83 15.36 -2.81
CA TRP A 162 1.63 15.54 -4.01
C TRP A 162 1.57 16.98 -4.49
N PHE A 163 2.67 17.50 -5.00
CA PHE A 163 2.79 18.89 -5.47
C PHE A 163 3.86 19.00 -6.55
N SER A 164 3.89 20.13 -7.27
CA SER A 164 4.98 20.45 -8.19
C SER A 164 5.96 21.41 -7.52
N PRO A 165 7.20 20.97 -7.16
CA PRO A 165 8.23 21.85 -6.62
C PRO A 165 8.50 23.05 -7.52
N THR A 166 8.56 22.85 -8.84
CA THR A 166 8.78 23.92 -9.83
C THR A 166 7.64 24.94 -9.84
N ALA A 167 6.37 24.48 -9.66
CA ALA A 167 5.25 25.41 -9.59
C ALA A 167 5.27 26.23 -8.29
N PHE A 168 5.60 25.58 -7.15
CA PHE A 168 5.73 26.25 -5.86
C PHE A 168 6.83 27.31 -5.90
N ASP A 169 8.03 26.98 -6.38
CA ASP A 169 9.14 27.93 -6.52
C ASP A 169 8.76 29.11 -7.42
N ARG A 170 8.16 28.84 -8.58
CA ARG A 170 7.75 29.89 -9.52
C ARG A 170 6.72 30.85 -8.92
N LEU A 171 5.78 30.33 -8.11
CA LEU A 171 4.71 31.09 -7.50
C LEU A 171 5.09 31.69 -6.13
N GLY A 172 6.24 31.29 -5.57
CA GLY A 172 6.73 31.74 -4.29
C GLY A 172 5.99 31.13 -3.10
N TYR A 173 5.46 29.92 -3.24
CA TYR A 173 4.81 29.17 -2.17
C TYR A 173 5.81 28.27 -1.45
N GLU A 174 5.62 28.11 -0.15
CA GLU A 174 6.40 27.22 0.70
C GLU A 174 5.59 25.96 1.03
N ILE A 175 6.29 24.84 1.25
CA ILE A 175 5.67 23.59 1.69
C ILE A 175 5.12 23.81 3.10
N PRO A 176 3.81 23.57 3.33
CA PRO A 176 3.20 23.76 4.65
C PRO A 176 3.72 22.72 5.65
N THR A 177 4.08 23.19 6.85
CA THR A 177 4.61 22.34 7.93
C THR A 177 3.59 22.08 9.04
N THR A 178 2.52 22.87 9.06
CA THR A 178 1.40 22.71 9.99
C THR A 178 0.07 22.70 9.24
N TRP A 179 -0.98 22.19 9.88
CA TRP A 179 -2.33 22.26 9.31
C TRP A 179 -2.78 23.71 9.05
N ALA A 180 -2.42 24.63 9.93
CA ALA A 180 -2.73 26.06 9.76
C ALA A 180 -2.02 26.66 8.55
N ASP A 181 -0.77 26.26 8.27
CA ASP A 181 -0.04 26.66 7.06
C ASP A 181 -0.74 26.14 5.81
N LEU A 182 -1.23 24.87 5.85
CA LEU A 182 -1.96 24.25 4.73
C LEU A 182 -3.28 25.01 4.44
N GLU A 183 -4.04 25.36 5.47
CA GLU A 183 -5.25 26.19 5.34
C GLU A 183 -4.92 27.59 4.78
N SER A 184 -3.84 28.19 5.27
CA SER A 184 -3.37 29.53 4.85
C SER A 184 -2.89 29.51 3.40
N LEU A 185 -2.08 28.53 2.99
CA LEU A 185 -1.64 28.34 1.61
C LEU A 185 -2.83 28.16 0.68
N SER A 186 -3.77 27.30 1.05
CA SER A 186 -4.98 27.06 0.26
C SER A 186 -5.80 28.35 0.06
N ALA A 187 -5.91 29.19 1.09
CA ALA A 187 -6.59 30.47 0.99
C ALA A 187 -5.79 31.50 0.15
N GLN A 188 -4.46 31.48 0.26
CA GLN A 188 -3.58 32.36 -0.48
C GLN A 188 -3.66 32.08 -1.99
N VAL A 189 -3.64 30.80 -2.40
CA VAL A 189 -3.76 30.42 -3.83
C VAL A 189 -5.06 30.95 -4.45
N VAL A 190 -6.20 30.81 -3.76
CA VAL A 190 -7.49 31.33 -4.24
C VAL A 190 -7.44 32.86 -4.37
N LYS A 191 -6.78 33.55 -3.45
CA LYS A 191 -6.64 35.02 -3.49
C LYS A 191 -5.73 35.49 -4.62
N ASP A 192 -4.65 34.75 -4.89
CA ASP A 192 -3.67 35.11 -5.91
C ASP A 192 -4.19 34.78 -7.33
N HIS A 193 -5.11 33.81 -7.46
CA HIS A 193 -5.72 33.36 -8.71
C HIS A 193 -7.26 33.50 -8.67
N PRO A 194 -7.80 34.74 -8.58
CA PRO A 194 -9.24 34.95 -8.42
C PRO A 194 -10.05 34.59 -9.66
N ASP A 195 -9.39 34.40 -10.80
CA ASP A 195 -9.97 33.94 -12.06
C ASP A 195 -10.14 32.41 -12.12
N GLY A 196 -9.65 31.68 -11.10
CA GLY A 196 -9.69 30.22 -11.03
C GLY A 196 -8.76 29.53 -12.03
N SER A 197 -7.79 30.24 -12.62
CA SER A 197 -6.82 29.66 -13.55
C SER A 197 -5.88 28.66 -12.88
N VAL A 198 -5.66 28.79 -11.60
CA VAL A 198 -4.94 27.85 -10.73
C VAL A 198 -5.72 27.70 -9.44
N THR A 199 -5.93 26.47 -9.00
CA THR A 199 -6.61 26.16 -7.75
C THR A 199 -5.65 25.49 -6.76
N PRO A 200 -5.88 25.58 -5.43
CA PRO A 200 -5.01 24.94 -4.47
C PRO A 200 -5.05 23.42 -4.53
N TRP A 201 -6.19 22.81 -4.82
CA TRP A 201 -6.38 21.38 -4.74
C TRP A 201 -6.80 20.75 -6.07
N CYS A 202 -6.22 19.60 -6.35
CA CYS A 202 -6.71 18.62 -7.31
C CYS A 202 -7.52 17.57 -6.54
N LEU A 203 -8.62 17.10 -7.09
CA LEU A 203 -9.41 16.02 -6.53
C LEU A 203 -10.13 15.26 -7.65
N GLY A 204 -9.90 13.97 -7.71
CA GLY A 204 -10.68 13.02 -8.49
C GLY A 204 -11.48 12.13 -7.55
N VAL A 205 -12.80 12.05 -7.77
CA VAL A 205 -13.73 11.25 -6.95
C VAL A 205 -14.22 10.02 -7.71
N SER A 206 -14.26 10.13 -9.05
CA SER A 206 -14.77 9.08 -9.94
C SER A 206 -13.73 7.98 -10.11
N ASP A 207 -14.14 6.72 -9.90
CA ASP A 207 -13.30 5.54 -10.09
C ASP A 207 -14.17 4.28 -10.31
N GLY A 208 -14.96 4.26 -11.36
CA GLY A 208 -15.84 3.13 -11.67
C GLY A 208 -16.67 2.69 -10.46
N ASP A 209 -16.61 1.40 -10.14
CA ASP A 209 -17.30 0.81 -8.98
C ASP A 209 -16.71 1.26 -7.63
N SER A 210 -15.46 1.79 -7.65
CA SER A 210 -14.76 2.30 -6.46
C SER A 210 -14.95 3.82 -6.24
N THR A 211 -15.84 4.47 -6.99
CA THR A 211 -16.12 5.91 -6.87
C THR A 211 -16.37 6.33 -5.42
N GLY A 212 -15.60 7.31 -4.93
CA GLY A 212 -15.72 7.88 -3.58
C GLY A 212 -14.55 7.56 -2.63
N TRP A 213 -13.73 6.54 -2.91
CA TRP A 213 -12.62 6.17 -2.04
C TRP A 213 -11.62 7.33 -1.76
N PRO A 214 -11.29 8.26 -2.70
CA PRO A 214 -10.39 9.35 -2.36
C PRO A 214 -10.93 10.29 -1.29
N VAL A 215 -12.25 10.33 -1.15
CA VAL A 215 -12.91 11.14 -0.12
C VAL A 215 -12.88 10.44 1.25
N THR A 216 -12.88 9.10 1.29
CA THR A 216 -12.67 8.36 2.54
C THR A 216 -11.26 8.53 3.05
N ASP A 217 -10.24 8.45 2.19
CA ASP A 217 -8.84 8.69 2.55
C ASP A 217 -8.68 10.07 3.21
N TRP A 218 -9.29 11.11 2.63
CA TRP A 218 -9.33 12.44 3.23
C TRP A 218 -10.04 12.49 4.58
N LEU A 219 -11.22 11.87 4.69
CA LEU A 219 -11.99 11.83 5.93
C LEU A 219 -11.20 11.15 7.04
N GLU A 220 -10.60 10.03 6.72
CA GLU A 220 -9.85 9.20 7.65
C GLU A 220 -8.57 9.89 8.11
N ASP A 221 -7.81 10.49 7.20
CA ASP A 221 -6.64 11.29 7.56
C ASP A 221 -7.02 12.48 8.45
N ILE A 222 -8.09 13.21 8.12
CA ILE A 222 -8.54 14.32 8.96
C ILE A 222 -8.99 13.85 10.35
N LEU A 223 -9.69 12.71 10.44
CA LEU A 223 -10.03 12.10 11.73
C LEU A 223 -8.75 11.77 12.51
N LEU A 224 -7.81 11.13 11.87
CA LEU A 224 -6.55 10.69 12.48
C LEU A 224 -5.68 11.89 12.94
N PHE A 225 -5.53 12.89 12.09
CA PHE A 225 -4.64 14.03 12.32
C PHE A 225 -5.25 15.10 13.25
N LYS A 226 -6.56 15.36 13.14
CA LYS A 226 -7.22 16.44 13.94
C LYS A 226 -7.90 15.95 15.20
N GLN A 227 -8.41 14.71 15.22
CA GLN A 227 -9.11 14.14 16.37
C GLN A 227 -8.23 13.16 17.17
N GLY A 228 -7.12 12.73 16.56
CA GLY A 228 -6.14 11.84 17.14
C GLY A 228 -6.48 10.34 17.00
N PRO A 229 -5.46 9.49 17.15
CA PRO A 229 -5.56 8.05 16.87
C PRO A 229 -6.58 7.32 17.74
N GLY A 230 -6.81 7.77 18.98
CA GLY A 230 -7.82 7.16 19.85
C GLY A 230 -9.25 7.38 19.37
N VAL A 231 -9.56 8.55 18.80
CA VAL A 231 -10.88 8.82 18.20
C VAL A 231 -11.04 8.04 16.90
N TYR A 232 -9.97 8.00 16.09
CA TYR A 232 -9.92 7.19 14.87
C TYR A 232 -10.21 5.71 15.17
N ASP A 233 -9.54 5.13 16.17
CA ASP A 233 -9.69 3.71 16.54
C ASP A 233 -11.12 3.37 16.98
N LEU A 234 -11.78 4.26 17.71
CA LEU A 234 -13.18 4.08 18.11
C LEU A 234 -14.14 4.12 16.91
N TRP A 235 -13.86 4.98 15.94
CA TRP A 235 -14.65 5.11 14.72
C TRP A 235 -14.40 3.94 13.78
N ALA A 236 -13.16 3.59 13.51
CA ALA A 236 -12.76 2.48 12.66
C ALA A 236 -13.29 1.12 13.14
N SER A 237 -13.31 0.91 14.47
CA SER A 237 -13.86 -0.31 15.09
C SER A 237 -15.39 -0.30 15.25
N HIS A 238 -16.07 0.73 14.77
CA HIS A 238 -17.51 0.94 14.97
C HIS A 238 -17.92 0.90 16.46
N THR A 239 -17.03 1.26 17.37
CA THR A 239 -17.37 1.47 18.79
C THR A 239 -18.24 2.73 18.95
N VAL A 240 -18.05 3.69 18.04
CA VAL A 240 -18.96 4.81 17.83
C VAL A 240 -19.49 4.76 16.40
N PRO A 241 -20.71 5.29 16.14
CA PRO A 241 -21.30 5.22 14.81
C PRO A 241 -20.52 6.04 13.78
N LEU A 242 -20.67 5.71 12.48
CA LEU A 242 -19.99 6.44 11.40
C LEU A 242 -20.39 7.91 11.35
N ASP A 243 -21.61 8.27 11.73
CA ASP A 243 -22.13 9.62 11.80
C ASP A 243 -21.84 10.35 13.13
N ALA A 244 -20.87 9.84 13.92
CA ALA A 244 -20.42 10.46 15.16
C ALA A 244 -19.98 11.92 14.92
N PRO A 245 -20.12 12.80 15.94
CA PRO A 245 -19.77 14.21 15.79
C PRO A 245 -18.34 14.47 15.30
N ALA A 246 -17.39 13.59 15.66
CA ALA A 246 -15.99 13.69 15.20
C ALA A 246 -15.87 13.55 13.68
N ALA A 247 -16.55 12.57 13.08
CA ALA A 247 -16.55 12.35 11.63
C ALA A 247 -17.27 13.50 10.87
N VAL A 248 -18.40 13.97 11.40
CA VAL A 248 -19.10 15.14 10.84
C VAL A 248 -18.20 16.38 10.89
N THR A 249 -17.44 16.57 11.97
CA THR A 249 -16.49 17.67 12.11
C THR A 249 -15.31 17.52 11.13
N ALA A 250 -14.83 16.30 10.91
CA ALA A 250 -13.75 16.03 9.94
C ALA A 250 -14.20 16.33 8.50
N LEU A 251 -15.41 15.92 8.10
CA LEU A 251 -15.98 16.31 6.80
C LEU A 251 -16.21 17.84 6.69
N GLY A 252 -16.56 18.51 7.76
CA GLY A 252 -16.66 19.97 7.79
C GLY A 252 -15.29 20.65 7.59
N ALA A 253 -14.21 20.07 8.11
CA ALA A 253 -12.85 20.55 7.87
C ALA A 253 -12.43 20.31 6.41
N LEU A 254 -12.74 19.14 5.83
CA LEU A 254 -12.52 18.85 4.42
C LEU A 254 -13.31 19.79 3.51
N ASP A 255 -14.56 20.08 3.86
CA ASP A 255 -15.42 21.05 3.14
C ASP A 255 -14.73 22.42 3.05
N SER A 256 -14.21 22.90 4.16
CA SER A 256 -13.54 24.21 4.24
C SER A 256 -12.20 24.23 3.53
N LEU A 257 -11.41 23.15 3.63
CA LEU A 257 -10.06 23.08 3.08
C LEU A 257 -10.06 22.85 1.57
N VAL A 258 -10.89 21.91 1.07
CA VAL A 258 -10.82 21.38 -0.30
C VAL A 258 -12.07 21.70 -1.11
N MET A 259 -13.26 21.61 -0.50
CA MET A 259 -14.52 21.64 -1.27
C MET A 259 -15.13 23.05 -1.38
N ALA A 260 -14.58 24.06 -0.70
CA ALA A 260 -15.05 25.43 -0.78
C ALA A 260 -14.85 26.05 -2.16
N ASP A 261 -15.59 27.12 -2.47
CA ASP A 261 -15.52 27.80 -3.76
C ASP A 261 -14.10 28.26 -4.11
N GLY A 262 -13.68 28.03 -5.36
CA GLY A 262 -12.35 28.37 -5.86
C GLY A 262 -11.23 27.41 -5.44
N ARG A 263 -11.54 26.33 -4.72
CA ARG A 263 -10.53 25.36 -4.23
C ARG A 263 -10.19 24.26 -5.23
N LEU A 264 -11.08 23.95 -6.14
CA LEU A 264 -10.97 22.83 -7.09
C LEU A 264 -11.18 23.33 -8.53
N PRO A 265 -10.48 22.75 -9.53
CA PRO A 265 -10.75 23.04 -10.92
C PRO A 265 -12.21 22.72 -11.28
N GLY A 266 -12.96 23.71 -11.75
CA GLY A 266 -14.39 23.57 -12.04
C GLY A 266 -15.31 23.30 -10.85
N GLY A 267 -14.78 23.29 -9.62
CA GLY A 267 -15.51 23.10 -8.35
C GLY A 267 -15.97 21.66 -8.09
N ARG A 268 -16.77 21.48 -7.04
CA ARG A 268 -17.22 20.15 -6.53
C ARG A 268 -17.82 19.22 -7.59
N LYS A 269 -18.67 19.77 -8.46
CA LYS A 269 -19.33 18.95 -9.49
C LYS A 269 -18.36 18.41 -10.54
N ALA A 270 -17.34 19.19 -10.89
CA ALA A 270 -16.28 18.73 -11.77
C ALA A 270 -15.45 17.66 -11.08
N ALA A 271 -15.03 17.87 -9.83
CA ALA A 271 -14.27 16.88 -9.05
C ALA A 271 -15.00 15.55 -8.91
N ALA A 272 -16.32 15.55 -8.74
CA ALA A 272 -17.15 14.34 -8.67
C ALA A 272 -17.15 13.51 -9.97
N GLN A 273 -16.77 14.11 -11.10
CA GLN A 273 -16.69 13.47 -12.43
C GLN A 273 -15.23 13.25 -12.89
N THR A 274 -14.27 13.84 -12.20
CA THR A 274 -12.83 13.71 -12.47
C THR A 274 -12.35 12.37 -11.90
N THR A 275 -11.55 11.63 -12.68
CA THR A 275 -10.91 10.40 -12.18
C THR A 275 -9.65 10.72 -11.38
N VAL A 276 -9.13 9.73 -10.68
CA VAL A 276 -7.88 9.88 -9.90
C VAL A 276 -6.70 10.23 -10.82
N GLU A 277 -6.61 9.56 -11.97
CA GLU A 277 -5.58 9.83 -12.99
C GLU A 277 -5.71 11.24 -13.54
N GLN A 278 -6.94 11.68 -13.87
CA GLN A 278 -7.18 13.04 -14.35
C GLN A 278 -6.81 14.10 -13.30
N ALA A 279 -7.01 13.83 -12.01
CA ALA A 279 -6.53 14.72 -10.96
C ALA A 279 -4.99 14.80 -10.93
N GLY A 280 -4.30 13.69 -11.21
CA GLY A 280 -2.85 13.67 -11.42
C GLY A 280 -2.42 14.47 -12.65
N GLU A 281 -3.15 14.36 -13.77
CA GLU A 281 -2.92 15.17 -14.98
C GLU A 281 -3.08 16.67 -14.69
N GLN A 282 -4.11 17.07 -13.94
CA GLN A 282 -4.34 18.46 -13.50
C GLN A 282 -3.20 19.01 -12.64
N LEU A 283 -2.61 18.18 -11.79
CA LEU A 283 -1.41 18.55 -11.01
C LEU A 283 -0.21 18.78 -11.93
N VAL A 284 0.00 17.89 -12.91
CA VAL A 284 1.12 17.94 -13.86
C VAL A 284 1.00 19.14 -14.81
N ASP A 285 -0.19 19.49 -15.27
CA ASP A 285 -0.44 20.63 -16.16
C ASP A 285 -0.51 21.98 -15.41
N GLY A 286 -0.62 21.94 -14.08
CA GLY A 286 -0.63 23.13 -13.21
C GLY A 286 -2.00 23.78 -13.04
N SER A 287 -3.08 23.12 -13.43
CA SER A 287 -4.47 23.58 -13.18
C SER A 287 -4.77 23.62 -11.68
N CYS A 288 -4.08 22.79 -10.91
CA CYS A 288 -4.10 22.76 -9.45
C CYS A 288 -2.70 22.49 -8.88
N LEU A 289 -2.46 22.77 -7.60
CA LEU A 289 -1.13 22.78 -7.01
C LEU A 289 -0.83 21.62 -6.06
N MET A 290 -1.85 21.04 -5.44
CA MET A 290 -1.73 19.98 -4.44
C MET A 290 -2.76 18.87 -4.70
N LEU A 291 -2.34 17.61 -4.53
CA LEU A 291 -3.20 16.43 -4.64
C LEU A 291 -2.94 15.52 -3.43
N HIS A 292 -3.95 15.32 -2.57
CA HIS A 292 -3.86 14.30 -1.54
C HIS A 292 -4.13 12.92 -2.16
N ALA A 293 -3.13 12.07 -2.10
CA ALA A 293 -3.21 10.70 -2.60
C ALA A 293 -2.09 9.85 -2.00
N SER A 294 -2.28 8.54 -2.01
CA SER A 294 -1.31 7.59 -1.49
C SER A 294 0.02 7.61 -2.26
N SER A 295 1.04 6.97 -1.70
CA SER A 295 2.34 6.80 -2.37
C SER A 295 2.25 6.04 -3.70
N SER A 296 1.19 5.25 -3.92
CA SER A 296 0.95 4.54 -5.18
C SER A 296 0.54 5.46 -6.33
N MET A 297 0.11 6.71 -6.06
CA MET A 297 -0.17 7.72 -7.08
C MET A 297 1.00 7.94 -8.03
N GLU A 298 2.23 7.67 -7.59
CA GLU A 298 3.40 7.68 -8.45
C GLU A 298 3.20 6.90 -9.75
N GLY A 299 2.57 5.75 -9.64
CA GLY A 299 2.31 4.86 -10.78
C GLY A 299 1.22 5.33 -11.74
N MET A 300 0.43 6.33 -11.35
CA MET A 300 -0.73 6.85 -12.09
C MET A 300 -0.45 8.19 -12.81
N PHE A 301 0.66 8.84 -12.52
CA PHE A 301 1.02 10.08 -13.24
C PHE A 301 1.27 9.81 -14.74
N PRO A 302 1.00 10.80 -15.60
CA PRO A 302 1.30 10.71 -17.02
C PRO A 302 2.75 10.33 -17.30
N ALA A 303 2.98 9.54 -18.34
CA ALA A 303 4.30 9.16 -18.79
C ALA A 303 5.18 10.40 -19.06
N GLY A 304 6.43 10.38 -18.59
CA GLY A 304 7.37 11.50 -18.67
C GLY A 304 7.34 12.43 -17.45
N THR A 305 6.44 12.22 -16.48
CA THR A 305 6.49 12.91 -15.19
C THR A 305 7.74 12.47 -14.43
N VAL A 306 8.44 13.44 -13.83
CA VAL A 306 9.63 13.18 -13.01
C VAL A 306 9.24 13.24 -11.54
N ILE A 307 9.45 12.14 -10.83
CA ILE A 307 9.25 12.06 -9.38
C ILE A 307 10.57 12.41 -8.69
N THR A 308 10.55 13.39 -7.78
CA THR A 308 11.73 13.84 -7.05
C THR A 308 11.50 13.77 -5.55
N ASP A 309 12.57 13.94 -4.75
CA ASP A 309 12.44 14.26 -3.34
C ASP A 309 11.84 15.68 -3.16
N VAL A 310 11.53 16.04 -1.91
CA VAL A 310 10.99 17.38 -1.58
C VAL A 310 11.94 18.53 -1.96
N ASP A 311 13.23 18.25 -2.08
CA ASP A 311 14.25 19.24 -2.48
C ASP A 311 14.39 19.33 -4.01
N GLY A 312 13.77 18.44 -4.78
CA GLY A 312 13.78 18.44 -6.25
C GLY A 312 15.12 18.08 -6.89
N LYS A 313 16.03 17.39 -6.18
CA LYS A 313 17.42 17.20 -6.61
C LYS A 313 17.69 15.94 -7.41
N ASP A 314 17.08 14.85 -7.04
CA ASP A 314 17.23 13.57 -7.72
C ASP A 314 15.87 13.07 -8.18
N GLY A 315 15.75 12.59 -9.41
CA GLY A 315 14.46 12.27 -9.98
C GLY A 315 14.42 10.96 -10.74
N VAL A 316 13.28 10.30 -10.67
CA VAL A 316 12.93 9.11 -11.43
C VAL A 316 11.82 9.48 -12.41
N THR A 317 11.99 9.16 -13.69
CA THR A 317 10.99 9.47 -14.71
C THR A 317 9.96 8.35 -14.81
N VAL A 318 8.68 8.71 -14.70
CA VAL A 318 7.56 7.80 -14.98
C VAL A 318 7.55 7.47 -16.47
N THR A 319 7.60 6.19 -16.82
CA THR A 319 7.48 5.70 -18.18
C THR A 319 6.13 5.02 -18.39
N ALA A 320 5.74 4.75 -19.63
CA ALA A 320 4.50 4.04 -19.92
C ALA A 320 4.46 2.62 -19.32
N THR A 321 5.62 2.01 -19.09
CA THR A 321 5.76 0.64 -18.57
C THR A 321 6.34 0.59 -17.15
N GLY A 322 6.60 1.74 -16.50
CA GLY A 322 7.17 1.77 -15.16
C GLY A 322 8.04 2.98 -14.88
N VAL A 323 8.66 3.00 -13.69
CA VAL A 323 9.61 4.01 -13.28
C VAL A 323 11.00 3.64 -13.80
N SER A 324 11.63 4.53 -14.58
CA SER A 324 13.00 4.32 -15.06
C SER A 324 14.00 4.90 -14.06
N THR A 325 15.00 4.10 -13.68
CA THR A 325 16.06 4.48 -12.71
C THR A 325 17.22 5.26 -13.33
N ALA A 326 17.13 5.64 -14.61
CA ALA A 326 18.23 6.35 -15.24
C ALA A 326 18.24 7.82 -14.79
N SER A 327 19.20 8.17 -13.92
CA SER A 327 19.63 9.56 -13.76
C SER A 327 19.99 10.13 -15.15
N PRO A 328 19.43 11.24 -15.60
CA PRO A 328 19.72 11.75 -16.93
C PRO A 328 21.20 12.14 -17.01
N ALA A 329 21.96 11.42 -17.81
CA ALA A 329 23.20 11.98 -18.31
C ALA A 329 22.88 13.32 -19.03
N PRO A 330 23.73 14.35 -18.96
CA PRO A 330 23.44 15.63 -19.56
C PRO A 330 23.18 15.46 -21.05
N GLN A 331 21.91 15.45 -21.42
CA GLN A 331 21.49 15.41 -22.81
C GLN A 331 21.60 16.81 -23.37
N THR A 332 22.42 16.95 -24.41
CA THR A 332 22.44 18.11 -25.28
C THR A 332 21.04 18.40 -25.81
N ALA A 333 20.59 19.62 -25.54
CA ALA A 333 19.26 20.13 -25.87
C ALA A 333 18.78 19.76 -27.26
N SER A 334 17.68 19.03 -27.32
CA SER A 334 16.82 18.94 -28.50
C SER A 334 15.37 18.92 -28.05
N ALA A 335 14.63 19.96 -28.41
CA ALA A 335 13.19 20.16 -28.35
C ALA A 335 12.52 19.84 -27.00
N SER A 336 12.22 20.90 -26.23
CA SER A 336 11.53 20.95 -24.96
C SER A 336 10.14 20.32 -25.00
N THR A 337 10.02 19.10 -24.55
CA THR A 337 8.92 18.72 -23.68
C THR A 337 9.39 19.00 -22.27
N SER A 338 8.92 20.08 -21.62
CA SER A 338 9.22 20.33 -20.22
C SER A 338 8.59 19.19 -19.43
N SER A 339 9.42 18.23 -18.98
CA SER A 339 8.96 17.21 -18.06
C SER A 339 8.53 17.90 -16.77
N THR A 340 7.27 17.73 -16.37
CA THR A 340 6.80 18.29 -15.10
C THR A 340 7.33 17.44 -13.97
N THR A 341 7.92 18.11 -12.98
CA THR A 341 8.43 17.47 -11.77
C THR A 341 7.37 17.51 -10.69
N VAL A 342 7.14 16.38 -10.05
CA VAL A 342 6.26 16.26 -8.89
C VAL A 342 7.03 15.65 -7.71
N SER A 343 6.61 15.98 -6.50
CA SER A 343 7.12 15.45 -5.24
C SER A 343 5.96 15.30 -4.27
N ALA A 344 6.21 14.74 -3.08
CA ALA A 344 5.18 14.61 -2.07
C ALA A 344 5.73 14.96 -0.67
N PHE A 345 4.91 15.64 0.13
CA PHE A 345 5.14 15.82 1.56
C PHE A 345 4.03 15.11 2.35
N LEU A 346 4.30 14.77 3.61
CA LEU A 346 3.27 14.21 4.48
C LEU A 346 2.25 15.28 4.85
N LEU A 347 0.97 14.92 4.86
CA LEU A 347 -0.09 15.78 5.37
C LEU A 347 0.31 16.28 6.77
N PRO A 348 0.39 17.60 7.00
CA PRO A 348 0.87 18.11 8.26
C PRO A 348 -0.15 17.89 9.38
N SER A 349 0.32 17.35 10.52
CA SER A 349 -0.53 17.17 11.70
C SER A 349 -0.70 18.45 12.51
N VAL A 350 -1.67 18.44 13.42
CA VAL A 350 -1.88 19.54 14.37
C VAL A 350 -0.77 19.58 15.42
N GLU A 351 -0.17 18.43 15.78
CA GLU A 351 0.92 18.28 16.73
C GLU A 351 2.20 17.86 16.01
N ALA A 352 3.25 18.68 16.14
CA ALA A 352 4.48 18.54 15.36
C ALA A 352 5.32 17.28 15.65
N ASP A 353 5.17 16.65 16.82
CA ASP A 353 6.10 15.62 17.30
C ASP A 353 5.67 14.16 17.01
N THR A 354 4.43 13.92 16.57
CA THR A 354 3.93 12.58 16.20
C THR A 354 2.97 12.70 15.03
N SER A 355 3.49 12.55 13.82
CA SER A 355 2.60 12.46 12.66
C SER A 355 2.18 10.99 12.50
N PRO A 356 0.92 10.64 12.82
CA PRO A 356 0.40 9.35 12.44
C PRO A 356 0.36 9.27 10.90
N VAL A 357 0.30 8.07 10.36
CA VAL A 357 0.08 7.88 8.92
C VAL A 357 -1.05 6.87 8.70
N LEU A 358 -1.93 7.21 7.79
CA LEU A 358 -2.92 6.29 7.25
C LEU A 358 -2.24 5.41 6.22
N VAL A 359 -2.47 4.11 6.28
CA VAL A 359 -1.88 3.15 5.35
C VAL A 359 -2.94 2.22 4.79
N GLY A 360 -2.73 1.80 3.56
CA GLY A 360 -3.45 0.72 2.91
C GLY A 360 -2.48 -0.31 2.37
N GLY A 361 -3.01 -1.37 1.80
CA GLY A 361 -2.18 -2.36 1.15
C GLY A 361 -2.98 -3.54 0.65
N ASP A 362 -2.36 -4.25 -0.28
CA ASP A 362 -2.96 -5.37 -0.95
C ASP A 362 -2.59 -6.68 -0.26
N SER A 363 -3.53 -7.61 -0.27
CA SER A 363 -3.37 -8.95 0.27
C SER A 363 -3.61 -9.99 -0.79
N LEU A 364 -2.80 -11.06 -0.78
CA LEU A 364 -2.97 -12.23 -1.63
C LEU A 364 -3.86 -13.25 -0.93
N VAL A 365 -4.91 -13.71 -1.61
CA VAL A 365 -5.82 -14.76 -1.15
C VAL A 365 -5.90 -15.91 -2.15
N ALA A 366 -6.26 -17.11 -1.68
CA ALA A 366 -6.39 -18.31 -2.51
C ALA A 366 -7.81 -18.88 -2.43
N PHE A 367 -8.39 -19.17 -3.60
CA PHE A 367 -9.67 -19.87 -3.77
C PHE A 367 -9.46 -21.36 -4.00
N GLN A 368 -8.32 -21.76 -4.55
CA GLN A 368 -7.94 -23.11 -4.85
C GLN A 368 -6.59 -23.46 -4.20
N SER A 369 -6.20 -24.73 -4.27
CA SER A 369 -4.91 -25.18 -3.77
C SER A 369 -4.31 -26.25 -4.68
N SER A 370 -3.05 -26.05 -5.05
CA SER A 370 -2.21 -27.00 -5.77
C SER A 370 -0.74 -26.71 -5.45
N GLU A 371 0.18 -27.55 -5.91
CA GLU A 371 1.62 -27.29 -5.77
C GLU A 371 2.02 -26.02 -6.57
N ALA A 372 1.46 -25.83 -7.77
CA ALA A 372 1.72 -24.63 -8.58
C ALA A 372 1.17 -23.36 -7.91
N ILE A 373 -0.06 -23.38 -7.39
CA ILE A 373 -0.64 -22.26 -6.63
C ILE A 373 0.23 -21.93 -5.40
N THR A 374 0.66 -22.96 -4.66
CA THR A 374 1.54 -22.77 -3.51
C THR A 374 2.87 -22.12 -3.90
N ALA A 375 3.47 -22.54 -5.02
CA ALA A 375 4.73 -21.96 -5.53
C ALA A 375 4.56 -20.49 -5.94
N VAL A 376 3.45 -20.12 -6.59
CA VAL A 376 3.13 -18.73 -6.94
C VAL A 376 2.94 -17.90 -5.68
N MET A 377 2.17 -18.37 -4.70
CA MET A 377 1.96 -17.66 -3.44
C MET A 377 3.27 -17.48 -2.66
N ASP A 378 4.10 -18.53 -2.59
CA ASP A 378 5.39 -18.47 -1.90
C ASP A 378 6.36 -17.47 -2.57
N TYR A 379 6.32 -17.39 -3.89
CA TYR A 379 7.09 -16.36 -4.62
C TYR A 379 6.56 -14.95 -4.35
N LEU A 380 5.27 -14.70 -4.59
CA LEU A 380 4.65 -13.38 -4.43
C LEU A 380 4.78 -12.83 -3.01
N THR A 381 4.79 -13.68 -1.98
CA THR A 381 4.95 -13.24 -0.58
C THR A 381 6.41 -13.12 -0.13
N SER A 382 7.36 -13.48 -0.99
CA SER A 382 8.80 -13.45 -0.67
C SER A 382 9.38 -12.04 -0.74
N ALA A 383 10.44 -11.79 0.03
CA ALA A 383 11.24 -10.56 -0.08
C ALA A 383 11.86 -10.38 -1.49
N THR A 384 12.14 -11.47 -2.20
CA THR A 384 12.68 -11.43 -3.56
C THR A 384 11.68 -10.79 -4.52
N TRP A 385 10.42 -11.23 -4.50
CA TRP A 385 9.40 -10.59 -5.33
C TRP A 385 9.13 -9.15 -4.91
N ALA A 386 9.00 -8.89 -3.60
CA ALA A 386 8.78 -7.54 -3.10
C ALA A 386 9.88 -6.55 -3.56
N GLN A 387 11.13 -6.98 -3.61
CA GLN A 387 12.25 -6.18 -4.12
C GLN A 387 12.14 -5.95 -5.64
N ILE A 388 11.80 -6.97 -6.42
CA ILE A 388 11.59 -6.85 -7.87
C ILE A 388 10.42 -5.91 -8.14
N ARG A 389 9.29 -6.09 -7.45
CA ARG A 389 8.08 -5.29 -7.67
C ARG A 389 8.28 -3.82 -7.31
N THR A 390 8.94 -3.53 -6.18
CA THR A 390 9.22 -2.14 -5.79
C THR A 390 10.25 -1.45 -6.70
N ALA A 391 11.17 -2.21 -7.29
CA ALA A 391 12.12 -1.67 -8.27
C ALA A 391 11.45 -1.22 -9.58
N LEU A 392 10.28 -1.76 -9.92
CA LEU A 392 9.46 -1.35 -11.06
C LEU A 392 8.64 -0.07 -10.78
N GLY A 393 8.63 0.42 -9.54
CA GLY A 393 7.98 1.66 -9.14
C GLY A 393 6.46 1.53 -8.90
N GLY A 394 5.85 2.63 -8.49
CA GLY A 394 4.41 2.76 -8.22
C GLY A 394 3.92 2.06 -6.95
N VAL A 395 4.78 1.41 -6.17
CA VAL A 395 4.42 0.75 -4.91
C VAL A 395 5.51 0.90 -3.86
N ALA A 396 5.08 0.94 -2.60
CA ALA A 396 5.94 0.79 -1.42
C ALA A 396 5.71 -0.58 -0.76
N THR A 397 6.46 -0.88 0.29
CA THR A 397 6.31 -2.14 1.01
C THR A 397 6.65 -2.00 2.50
N ALA A 398 5.87 -2.67 3.33
CA ALA A 398 6.22 -2.88 4.74
C ALA A 398 7.09 -4.14 4.95
N ASN A 399 7.42 -4.89 3.90
CA ASN A 399 8.26 -6.07 3.98
C ASN A 399 9.70 -5.70 4.34
N ARG A 400 10.15 -6.08 5.54
CA ARG A 400 11.48 -5.79 6.09
C ARG A 400 12.64 -6.51 5.37
N GLY A 401 12.33 -7.44 4.50
CA GLY A 401 13.31 -8.08 3.62
C GLY A 401 13.76 -7.18 2.46
N VAL A 402 13.02 -6.11 2.18
CA VAL A 402 13.37 -5.07 1.19
C VAL A 402 14.06 -3.92 1.90
N LYS A 403 15.20 -3.48 1.36
CA LYS A 403 15.88 -2.29 1.86
C LYS A 403 15.28 -1.06 1.17
N ALA A 404 14.77 -0.11 1.93
CA ALA A 404 14.21 1.12 1.38
C ALA A 404 15.21 1.84 0.45
N ALA A 405 16.49 1.82 0.77
CA ALA A 405 17.55 2.42 -0.04
C ALA A 405 17.69 1.82 -1.46
N ASP A 406 17.16 0.63 -1.70
CA ASP A 406 17.18 -0.03 -3.02
C ASP A 406 15.94 0.37 -3.88
N ILE A 407 15.00 1.14 -3.33
CA ILE A 407 13.82 1.63 -4.04
C ILE A 407 14.20 2.89 -4.83
N PRO A 408 13.98 2.92 -6.15
CA PRO A 408 14.42 4.00 -7.02
C PRO A 408 13.75 5.35 -6.71
N SER A 409 12.44 5.33 -6.50
CA SER A 409 11.65 6.53 -6.23
C SER A 409 11.85 7.03 -4.80
N ASP A 410 12.07 8.32 -4.64
CA ASP A 410 12.23 8.96 -3.34
C ASP A 410 10.95 8.91 -2.51
N VAL A 411 9.79 9.07 -3.13
CA VAL A 411 8.49 9.04 -2.44
C VAL A 411 8.18 7.63 -1.93
N ASN A 412 8.31 6.59 -2.79
CA ASN A 412 8.09 5.21 -2.36
C ASN A 412 9.18 4.68 -1.43
N ARG A 413 10.43 5.17 -1.56
CA ARG A 413 11.49 4.91 -0.57
C ARG A 413 11.10 5.45 0.80
N ARG A 414 10.67 6.72 0.89
CA ARG A 414 10.20 7.35 2.13
C ARG A 414 8.95 6.66 2.69
N ALA A 415 8.00 6.28 1.84
CA ALA A 415 6.85 5.48 2.25
C ALA A 415 7.28 4.15 2.88
N THR A 416 8.24 3.43 2.24
CA THR A 416 8.77 2.18 2.76
C THR A 416 9.49 2.38 4.11
N GLU A 417 10.28 3.45 4.26
CA GLU A 417 10.91 3.79 5.55
C GLU A 417 9.88 4.01 6.66
N LEU A 418 8.80 4.74 6.37
CA LEU A 418 7.70 4.96 7.31
C LEU A 418 6.99 3.64 7.67
N LEU A 419 6.68 2.81 6.68
CA LEU A 419 5.99 1.53 6.84
C LEU A 419 6.81 0.50 7.63
N GLN A 420 8.14 0.53 7.51
CA GLN A 420 9.04 -0.37 8.23
C GLN A 420 9.49 0.16 9.60
N SER A 421 9.25 1.45 9.87
CA SER A 421 9.67 2.10 11.11
C SER A 421 8.76 1.74 12.27
N ARG A 422 9.35 1.27 13.38
CA ARG A 422 8.62 1.05 14.64
C ARG A 422 8.26 2.34 15.39
N GLN A 423 8.77 3.48 14.93
CA GLN A 423 8.47 4.77 15.54
C GLN A 423 7.28 5.46 14.85
N THR A 424 6.95 5.04 13.64
CA THR A 424 5.80 5.55 12.91
C THR A 424 4.51 5.03 13.52
N LEU A 425 3.60 5.93 13.85
CA LEU A 425 2.26 5.58 14.32
C LEU A 425 1.37 5.29 13.10
N ILE A 426 1.23 4.02 12.78
CA ILE A 426 0.44 3.55 11.63
C ILE A 426 -1.01 3.30 12.05
N ARG A 427 -1.96 3.68 11.17
CA ARG A 427 -3.36 3.22 11.19
C ARG A 427 -3.74 2.67 9.82
N MET A 428 -4.35 1.49 9.84
CA MET A 428 -4.93 0.92 8.64
C MET A 428 -6.17 1.72 8.23
N ASP A 429 -6.39 1.83 6.92
CA ASP A 429 -7.61 2.38 6.35
C ASP A 429 -8.83 1.64 6.92
N ALA A 430 -9.75 2.39 7.50
CA ALA A 430 -10.92 1.81 8.14
C ALA A 430 -11.96 1.37 7.11
N SER A 431 -12.16 2.14 6.03
CA SER A 431 -13.12 1.81 4.99
C SER A 431 -12.81 0.46 4.33
N ASP A 432 -11.52 0.17 4.11
CA ASP A 432 -11.02 -1.10 3.58
C ASP A 432 -11.25 -2.28 4.54
N SER A 433 -11.37 -1.99 5.83
CA SER A 433 -11.54 -3.01 6.89
C SER A 433 -13.00 -3.23 7.28
N MET A 434 -13.91 -2.34 6.90
CA MET A 434 -15.34 -2.47 7.14
C MET A 434 -15.96 -3.59 6.28
N PRO A 435 -17.13 -4.12 6.67
CA PRO A 435 -17.89 -4.98 5.76
C PRO A 435 -18.09 -4.27 4.40
N PRO A 436 -17.91 -4.95 3.25
CA PRO A 436 -18.02 -4.31 1.93
C PRO A 436 -19.29 -3.50 1.72
N ALA A 437 -20.43 -4.01 2.19
CA ALA A 437 -21.71 -3.27 2.11
C ALA A 437 -21.66 -1.90 2.81
N VAL A 438 -20.77 -1.71 3.77
CA VAL A 438 -20.58 -0.45 4.52
C VAL A 438 -19.45 0.37 3.92
N GLY A 439 -18.21 -0.15 3.94
CA GLY A 439 -16.99 0.59 3.57
C GLY A 439 -16.96 0.93 2.09
N THR A 440 -16.86 -0.08 1.23
CA THR A 440 -16.65 0.09 -0.21
C THR A 440 -17.93 0.40 -1.00
N GLN A 441 -19.10 0.15 -0.42
CA GLN A 441 -20.36 0.45 -1.10
C GLN A 441 -21.07 1.69 -0.51
N ALA A 442 -21.58 1.63 0.73
CA ALA A 442 -22.38 2.70 1.27
C ALA A 442 -21.57 3.96 1.63
N LEU A 443 -20.40 3.82 2.25
CA LEU A 443 -19.58 4.97 2.65
C LEU A 443 -19.00 5.68 1.42
N TRP A 444 -18.40 4.94 0.49
CA TRP A 444 -17.85 5.52 -0.74
C TRP A 444 -18.95 6.25 -1.54
N SER A 445 -20.07 5.60 -1.83
CA SER A 445 -21.16 6.20 -2.62
C SER A 445 -21.80 7.41 -1.94
N SER A 446 -21.98 7.37 -0.63
CA SER A 446 -22.55 8.50 0.11
C SER A 446 -21.58 9.68 0.20
N LEU A 447 -20.25 9.42 0.31
CA LEU A 447 -19.24 10.46 0.29
C LEU A 447 -19.03 11.05 -1.12
N ALA A 448 -19.18 10.26 -2.17
CA ALA A 448 -19.22 10.77 -3.54
C ALA A 448 -20.43 11.72 -3.73
N SER A 449 -21.60 11.38 -3.21
CA SER A 449 -22.78 12.26 -3.22
C SER A 449 -22.60 13.50 -2.35
N TRP A 450 -21.86 13.41 -1.25
CA TRP A 450 -21.47 14.59 -0.48
C TRP A 450 -20.47 15.46 -1.26
N ALA A 451 -19.48 14.85 -1.88
CA ALA A 451 -18.48 15.57 -2.68
C ALA A 451 -19.11 16.33 -3.85
N SER A 452 -20.11 15.77 -4.52
CA SER A 452 -20.87 16.46 -5.58
C SER A 452 -21.76 17.60 -5.06
N GLY A 453 -22.05 17.64 -3.76
CA GLY A 453 -22.95 18.60 -3.11
C GLY A 453 -24.40 18.17 -3.04
N GLU A 454 -24.71 16.89 -3.35
CA GLU A 454 -26.06 16.33 -3.28
C GLU A 454 -26.50 16.03 -1.85
N LEU A 455 -25.54 15.62 -1.00
CA LEU A 455 -25.79 15.31 0.42
C LEU A 455 -25.04 16.29 1.33
N SER A 456 -25.60 16.55 2.51
CA SER A 456 -24.84 17.15 3.59
C SER A 456 -23.90 16.14 4.25
N ALA A 457 -22.81 16.58 4.91
CA ALA A 457 -21.88 15.72 5.62
C ALA A 457 -22.60 14.75 6.59
N LYS A 458 -23.56 15.27 7.37
CA LYS A 458 -24.33 14.45 8.31
C LYS A 458 -25.22 13.43 7.58
N ALA A 459 -25.83 13.79 6.46
CA ALA A 459 -26.70 12.89 5.71
C ALA A 459 -25.91 11.76 5.05
N ALA A 460 -24.73 12.07 4.50
CA ALA A 460 -23.85 11.08 3.89
C ALA A 460 -23.38 10.04 4.92
N LEU A 461 -22.88 10.48 6.06
CA LEU A 461 -22.42 9.57 7.13
C LEU A 461 -23.57 8.76 7.74
N ALA A 462 -24.76 9.36 7.91
CA ALA A 462 -25.94 8.63 8.39
C ALA A 462 -26.45 7.58 7.38
N GLN A 463 -26.27 7.82 6.08
CA GLN A 463 -26.59 6.84 5.04
C GLN A 463 -25.62 5.64 5.10
N ALA A 464 -24.32 5.90 5.27
CA ALA A 464 -23.33 4.85 5.46
C ALA A 464 -23.57 4.05 6.75
N GLU A 465 -23.88 4.74 7.87
CA GLU A 465 -24.22 4.10 9.15
C GLU A 465 -25.41 3.15 9.03
N ALA A 466 -26.43 3.52 8.26
CA ALA A 466 -27.62 2.70 8.07
C ALA A 466 -27.36 1.37 7.34
N ALA A 467 -26.23 1.24 6.64
CA ALA A 467 -25.81 0.02 5.97
C ALA A 467 -25.09 -0.97 6.91
N TRP A 468 -24.77 -0.54 8.14
CA TRP A 468 -24.08 -1.42 9.08
C TRP A 468 -24.96 -2.62 9.46
N PRO A 469 -24.42 -3.86 9.43
CA PRO A 469 -25.16 -5.06 9.83
C PRO A 469 -25.69 -4.94 11.26
N LYS A 470 -26.97 -5.33 11.46
CA LYS A 470 -27.65 -5.26 12.77
C LYS A 470 -27.38 -6.50 13.59
#